data_fbf6730b6c0725dd465481a942919dd2
#
_entry.id   fbf6730b6c0725dd465481a942919dd2
#
_cell.length_a   1.000
_cell.length_b   1.000
_cell.length_c   1.000
_cell.angle_alpha   90.00
_cell.angle_beta   90.00
_cell.angle_gamma   90.00
#
_symmetry.space_group_name_H-M   'P 1'
#
loop_
_entity.id
_entity.type
_entity.pdbx_description
1 polymer ?
#
loop_
_entity_poly.entity_id
_entity_poly.type
_entity_poly.pdbx_seq_one_letter_code
_entity_poly.pdbx_strand_id
1 'polypeptide(L)'
;MSKTPFHAYYDACRLSNLVNVNGLVPAFESADIKIYPYQIAAAEFALRSPYLKGCILCDEGSLGKTFEALLVATQKWYEGKMRQLVILPVNLVKQWTDKIENSFTVPYIVMDSGEVFSASENENPFDSDEVIITTYDFAAEKAEYIKRINWDLIILDEADCLNKAYTENNKLSSVLKSTLNGFKLLLTPTPIEMDIRDIYGLIYFIDETVLPDINEFYARYFRKPENYGELTEWVSKFCFRTLKSQVTDYVNFSRRVPYTVSCDFTKDEQKLYDLVNTYLEKPVKIAYPKMERYDLTIMHTHILSSSPQAYVNTVSRAIERLNGVRFDGELEKQRLDEIAELTKIKEQCEKVKISGKCKMFLELIKKCLPKLKQIKAPQKAIVFTDNLTTLKLLASLLADKGYNALVYSGANSRDYSVMERFRNDKDIQILLATDEAAKGLDQSVLKMYSRLQTASQLVSPICTH
;
A
#
# COMPACT_ATOMS: atom_id res chain seq x y z
N MET A 1 -14.00 30.42 -20.80
CA MET A 1 -13.32 29.50 -21.74
C MET A 1 -14.16 29.35 -22.97
N SER A 2 -13.60 29.57 -24.18
CA SER A 2 -14.33 29.38 -25.44
C SER A 2 -14.54 27.86 -25.65
N LYS A 3 -15.80 27.44 -25.85
CA LYS A 3 -16.12 26.07 -26.19
C LYS A 3 -15.49 25.74 -27.55
N THR A 4 -14.68 24.70 -27.60
CA THR A 4 -14.12 24.20 -28.86
C THR A 4 -15.17 23.35 -29.60
N PRO A 5 -15.03 23.12 -30.92
CA PRO A 5 -15.90 22.20 -31.66
C PRO A 5 -16.05 20.82 -31.02
N PHE A 6 -15.02 20.35 -30.32
CA PHE A 6 -15.06 19.10 -29.56
C PHE A 6 -16.04 19.18 -28.37
N HIS A 7 -16.04 20.29 -27.62
CA HIS A 7 -17.00 20.50 -26.54
C HIS A 7 -18.43 20.61 -27.06
N ALA A 8 -18.63 21.24 -28.23
CA ALA A 8 -19.94 21.31 -28.86
C ALA A 8 -20.43 19.95 -29.34
N TYR A 9 -19.56 19.15 -29.96
CA TYR A 9 -19.87 17.77 -30.35
C TYR A 9 -20.18 16.90 -29.14
N TYR A 10 -19.39 16.99 -28.10
CA TYR A 10 -19.58 16.25 -26.86
C TYR A 10 -20.88 16.64 -26.14
N ASP A 11 -21.15 17.95 -26.02
CA ASP A 11 -22.42 18.45 -25.46
C ASP A 11 -23.63 18.02 -26.33
N ALA A 12 -23.48 17.96 -27.64
CA ALA A 12 -24.51 17.48 -28.55
C ALA A 12 -24.76 15.97 -28.39
N CYS A 13 -23.71 15.16 -28.30
CA CYS A 13 -23.82 13.73 -27.99
C CYS A 13 -24.45 13.50 -26.61
N ARG A 14 -24.07 14.29 -25.62
CA ARG A 14 -24.66 14.27 -24.27
C ARG A 14 -26.15 14.61 -24.29
N LEU A 15 -26.52 15.65 -25.01
CA LEU A 15 -27.93 16.08 -25.12
C LEU A 15 -28.77 15.06 -25.91
N SER A 16 -28.24 14.46 -26.96
CA SER A 16 -28.91 13.38 -27.71
C SER A 16 -29.08 12.11 -26.88
N ASN A 17 -28.16 11.86 -25.96
CA ASN A 17 -28.18 10.68 -25.07
C ASN A 17 -28.93 10.93 -23.76
N LEU A 18 -29.25 12.18 -23.39
CA LEU A 18 -30.14 12.48 -22.25
C LEU A 18 -31.59 11.99 -22.49
N VAL A 19 -31.96 11.71 -23.73
CA VAL A 19 -33.25 11.07 -24.07
C VAL A 19 -33.22 9.57 -23.83
N ASN A 20 -32.05 8.95 -23.82
CA ASN A 20 -31.81 7.58 -23.37
C ASN A 20 -30.96 7.65 -22.11
N VAL A 21 -31.46 7.16 -21.00
CA VAL A 21 -30.80 7.09 -19.68
C VAL A 21 -29.41 6.39 -19.70
N ASN A 22 -28.94 6.05 -20.85
CA ASN A 22 -27.82 5.21 -21.22
C ASN A 22 -26.62 5.96 -21.79
N GLY A 23 -26.35 7.18 -21.38
CA GLY A 23 -25.32 8.03 -21.98
C GLY A 23 -23.86 7.75 -21.64
N LEU A 24 -23.54 6.82 -20.75
CA LEU A 24 -22.18 6.26 -20.51
C LEU A 24 -22.09 4.78 -20.91
N VAL A 25 -22.58 4.50 -21.85
CA VAL A 25 -23.46 3.52 -22.36
C VAL A 25 -22.86 2.14 -22.67
N PRO A 26 -21.77 1.96 -23.42
CA PRO A 26 -21.25 0.62 -23.60
C PRO A 26 -20.70 0.01 -22.31
N ALA A 27 -20.10 0.85 -21.45
CA ALA A 27 -19.58 0.40 -20.17
C ALA A 27 -20.67 -0.09 -19.22
N PHE A 28 -21.87 0.52 -19.27
CA PHE A 28 -23.02 0.12 -18.43
C PHE A 28 -23.78 -1.05 -19.01
N GLU A 29 -23.91 -1.17 -20.32
CA GLU A 29 -24.54 -2.32 -20.96
C GLU A 29 -23.72 -3.60 -20.78
N SER A 30 -22.39 -3.46 -20.67
CA SER A 30 -21.49 -4.58 -20.43
C SER A 30 -21.33 -4.94 -18.95
N ALA A 31 -21.77 -4.07 -18.03
CA ALA A 31 -21.56 -4.27 -16.61
C ALA A 31 -22.75 -4.96 -15.95
N ASP A 32 -22.61 -6.23 -15.60
CA ASP A 32 -23.61 -6.99 -14.82
C ASP A 32 -23.46 -6.73 -13.30
N ILE A 33 -23.37 -5.43 -12.92
CA ILE A 33 -23.21 -5.01 -11.53
C ILE A 33 -24.04 -3.78 -11.21
N LYS A 34 -24.36 -3.62 -9.93
CA LYS A 34 -24.94 -2.39 -9.41
C LYS A 34 -23.87 -1.30 -9.30
N ILE A 35 -23.92 -0.33 -10.20
CA ILE A 35 -23.05 0.84 -10.19
C ILE A 35 -23.71 1.94 -9.37
N TYR A 36 -22.92 2.64 -8.56
CA TYR A 36 -23.41 3.72 -7.71
C TYR A 36 -23.13 5.09 -8.32
N PRO A 37 -23.96 6.12 -8.04
CA PRO A 37 -23.81 7.46 -8.64
C PRO A 37 -22.43 8.08 -8.42
N TYR A 38 -21.79 7.86 -7.28
CA TYR A 38 -20.45 8.36 -7.01
C TYR A 38 -19.37 7.72 -7.90
N GLN A 39 -19.52 6.43 -8.23
CA GLN A 39 -18.60 5.74 -9.15
C GLN A 39 -18.72 6.28 -10.58
N ILE A 40 -19.95 6.62 -10.97
CA ILE A 40 -20.21 7.29 -12.25
C ILE A 40 -19.53 8.65 -12.27
N ALA A 41 -19.71 9.44 -11.21
CA ALA A 41 -19.09 10.76 -11.11
C ALA A 41 -17.56 10.70 -11.15
N ALA A 42 -16.95 9.69 -10.52
CA ALA A 42 -15.51 9.43 -10.57
C ALA A 42 -15.04 9.09 -12.00
N ALA A 43 -15.75 8.19 -12.68
CA ALA A 43 -15.45 7.82 -14.07
C ALA A 43 -15.62 9.02 -15.02
N GLU A 44 -16.71 9.80 -14.87
CA GLU A 44 -16.92 11.02 -15.63
C GLU A 44 -15.82 12.05 -15.40
N PHE A 45 -15.35 12.23 -14.17
CA PHE A 45 -14.22 13.10 -13.87
C PHE A 45 -12.98 12.68 -14.65
N ALA A 46 -12.65 11.40 -14.65
CA ALA A 46 -11.49 10.88 -15.38
C ALA A 46 -11.62 11.04 -16.89
N LEU A 47 -12.81 10.77 -17.45
CA LEU A 47 -13.07 10.91 -18.89
C LEU A 47 -13.10 12.37 -19.37
N ARG A 48 -13.46 13.31 -18.48
CA ARG A 48 -13.54 14.75 -18.76
C ARG A 48 -12.36 15.55 -18.27
N SER A 49 -11.32 14.87 -17.76
CA SER A 49 -10.15 15.56 -17.23
C SER A 49 -9.65 16.62 -18.23
N PRO A 50 -9.52 17.89 -17.80
CA PRO A 50 -8.99 18.95 -18.66
C PRO A 50 -7.48 18.76 -18.92
N TYR A 51 -6.85 17.90 -18.14
CA TYR A 51 -5.42 17.58 -18.25
C TYR A 51 -5.22 16.35 -19.11
N LEU A 52 -4.56 16.53 -20.23
CA LEU A 52 -4.33 15.48 -21.21
C LEU A 52 -3.42 14.34 -20.71
N LYS A 53 -2.68 14.57 -19.60
CA LYS A 53 -1.69 13.60 -19.10
C LYS A 53 -2.20 12.68 -17.99
N GLY A 54 -3.31 13.04 -17.33
CA GLY A 54 -3.91 12.12 -16.35
C GLY A 54 -4.66 12.77 -15.20
N CYS A 55 -5.18 11.91 -14.31
CA CYS A 55 -5.86 12.30 -13.07
C CYS A 55 -5.72 11.20 -12.01
N ILE A 56 -6.21 11.49 -10.80
CA ILE A 56 -6.13 10.62 -9.62
C ILE A 56 -7.54 10.37 -9.08
N LEU A 57 -7.96 9.12 -8.96
CA LEU A 57 -9.15 8.72 -8.23
C LEU A 57 -8.76 8.34 -6.80
N CYS A 58 -9.22 9.14 -5.86
CA CYS A 58 -8.82 9.05 -4.46
C CYS A 58 -9.97 8.62 -3.54
N ASP A 59 -10.99 7.96 -4.05
CA ASP A 59 -12.13 7.50 -3.26
C ASP A 59 -11.68 6.66 -2.08
N GLU A 60 -12.34 6.81 -0.95
CA GLU A 60 -11.98 6.10 0.28
C GLU A 60 -11.99 4.59 0.06
N GLY A 61 -11.17 3.84 0.80
CA GLY A 61 -11.05 2.39 0.65
C GLY A 61 -12.40 1.66 0.68
N SER A 62 -12.60 0.65 -0.15
CA SER A 62 -13.83 -0.13 -0.29
C SER A 62 -15.03 0.62 -0.93
N LEU A 63 -14.82 1.75 -1.59
CA LEU A 63 -15.84 2.42 -2.42
C LEU A 63 -15.87 1.91 -3.87
N GLY A 64 -14.89 1.12 -4.29
CA GLY A 64 -14.89 0.45 -5.59
C GLY A 64 -14.09 1.16 -6.68
N LYS A 65 -12.97 1.81 -6.35
CA LYS A 65 -12.05 2.45 -7.33
C LYS A 65 -11.71 1.57 -8.55
N THR A 66 -11.59 0.26 -8.34
CA THR A 66 -11.37 -0.67 -9.46
C THR A 66 -12.54 -0.64 -10.46
N PHE A 67 -13.79 -0.56 -9.98
CA PHE A 67 -14.96 -0.44 -10.85
C PHE A 67 -14.99 0.90 -11.57
N GLU A 68 -14.63 1.99 -10.90
CA GLU A 68 -14.49 3.32 -11.50
C GLU A 68 -13.48 3.31 -12.64
N ALA A 69 -12.31 2.70 -12.40
CA ALA A 69 -11.27 2.56 -13.41
C ALA A 69 -11.69 1.63 -14.58
N LEU A 70 -12.38 0.54 -14.29
CA LEU A 70 -12.91 -0.36 -15.32
C LEU A 70 -14.01 0.29 -16.16
N LEU A 71 -14.83 1.16 -15.58
CA LEU A 71 -15.78 1.98 -16.36
C LEU A 71 -15.04 2.89 -17.35
N VAL A 72 -13.97 3.54 -16.91
CA VAL A 72 -13.13 4.39 -17.79
C VAL A 72 -12.46 3.54 -18.87
N ALA A 73 -11.88 2.41 -18.49
CA ALA A 73 -11.20 1.50 -19.43
C ALA A 73 -12.16 0.99 -20.50
N THR A 74 -13.32 0.48 -20.08
CA THR A 74 -14.35 -0.05 -20.97
C THR A 74 -14.88 1.02 -21.92
N GLN A 75 -15.19 2.22 -21.40
CA GLN A 75 -15.64 3.33 -22.23
C GLN A 75 -14.61 3.69 -23.30
N LYS A 76 -13.34 3.84 -22.91
CA LYS A 76 -12.26 4.15 -23.86
C LYS A 76 -12.04 3.02 -24.88
N TRP A 77 -12.16 1.77 -24.45
CA TRP A 77 -12.00 0.62 -25.36
C TRP A 77 -13.09 0.62 -26.46
N TYR A 78 -14.36 0.87 -26.10
CA TYR A 78 -15.44 1.00 -27.07
C TYR A 78 -15.35 2.26 -27.95
N GLU A 79 -14.63 3.29 -27.49
CA GLU A 79 -14.27 4.46 -28.30
C GLU A 79 -13.12 4.20 -29.31
N GLY A 80 -12.62 2.95 -29.38
CA GLY A 80 -11.50 2.57 -30.25
C GLY A 80 -10.12 2.88 -29.66
N LYS A 81 -10.06 3.25 -28.36
CA LYS A 81 -8.81 3.48 -27.61
C LYS A 81 -8.41 2.20 -26.89
N MET A 82 -7.89 1.25 -27.66
CA MET A 82 -7.70 -0.13 -27.22
C MET A 82 -6.35 -0.36 -26.52
N ARG A 83 -5.32 0.45 -26.80
CA ARG A 83 -4.00 0.29 -26.17
C ARG A 83 -4.04 0.74 -24.73
N GLN A 84 -4.39 -0.21 -23.85
CA GLN A 84 -4.58 0.06 -22.42
C GLN A 84 -3.66 -0.80 -21.56
N LEU A 85 -3.03 -0.18 -20.57
CA LEU A 85 -2.11 -0.83 -19.63
C LEU A 85 -2.59 -0.63 -18.21
N VAL A 86 -2.73 -1.71 -17.46
CA VAL A 86 -3.05 -1.71 -16.02
C VAL A 86 -1.84 -2.22 -15.26
N ILE A 87 -1.29 -1.38 -14.40
CA ILE A 87 -0.15 -1.69 -13.53
C ILE A 87 -0.62 -1.72 -12.09
N LEU A 88 -0.37 -2.81 -11.40
CA LEU A 88 -0.89 -3.02 -10.05
C LEU A 88 0.05 -3.93 -9.21
N PRO A 89 -0.11 -3.93 -7.88
CA PRO A 89 0.57 -4.91 -7.03
C PRO A 89 0.16 -6.35 -7.37
N VAL A 90 1.10 -7.28 -7.27
CA VAL A 90 0.90 -8.69 -7.67
C VAL A 90 -0.31 -9.34 -7.00
N ASN A 91 -0.58 -9.01 -5.74
CA ASN A 91 -1.71 -9.54 -4.96
C ASN A 91 -3.09 -9.03 -5.44
N LEU A 92 -3.15 -8.02 -6.30
CA LEU A 92 -4.39 -7.49 -6.87
C LEU A 92 -4.72 -8.06 -8.26
N VAL A 93 -3.79 -8.73 -8.92
CA VAL A 93 -3.98 -9.30 -10.27
C VAL A 93 -5.26 -10.13 -10.34
N LYS A 94 -5.40 -11.12 -9.45
CA LYS A 94 -6.58 -11.98 -9.42
C LYS A 94 -7.88 -11.21 -9.14
N GLN A 95 -7.85 -10.24 -8.26
CA GLN A 95 -9.04 -9.41 -7.96
C GLN A 95 -9.48 -8.58 -9.18
N TRP A 96 -8.53 -8.08 -9.97
CA TRP A 96 -8.82 -7.34 -11.18
C TRP A 96 -9.37 -8.24 -12.27
N THR A 97 -8.75 -9.40 -12.53
CA THR A 97 -9.23 -10.38 -13.52
C THR A 97 -10.62 -10.88 -13.16
N ASP A 98 -10.88 -11.26 -11.90
CA ASP A 98 -12.20 -11.69 -11.44
C ASP A 98 -13.27 -10.62 -11.67
N LYS A 99 -12.94 -9.33 -11.46
CA LYS A 99 -13.89 -8.24 -11.71
C LYS A 99 -14.14 -8.02 -13.19
N ILE A 100 -13.13 -8.14 -14.04
CA ILE A 100 -13.32 -8.06 -15.49
C ILE A 100 -14.19 -9.21 -15.95
N GLU A 101 -13.85 -10.45 -15.61
CA GLU A 101 -14.60 -11.65 -16.02
C GLU A 101 -16.05 -11.65 -15.55
N ASN A 102 -16.31 -11.20 -14.32
CA ASN A 102 -17.65 -11.25 -13.74
C ASN A 102 -18.50 -10.00 -14.01
N SER A 103 -17.89 -8.90 -14.44
CA SER A 103 -18.60 -7.61 -14.45
C SER A 103 -18.43 -6.78 -15.72
N PHE A 104 -17.47 -7.10 -16.57
CA PHE A 104 -17.18 -6.36 -17.80
C PHE A 104 -16.86 -7.30 -18.96
N THR A 105 -17.07 -6.82 -20.20
CA THR A 105 -16.83 -7.63 -21.42
C THR A 105 -15.58 -7.23 -22.19
N VAL A 106 -14.66 -6.53 -21.55
CA VAL A 106 -13.42 -6.08 -22.19
C VAL A 106 -12.40 -7.22 -22.19
N PRO A 107 -11.81 -7.56 -23.35
CA PRO A 107 -10.77 -8.59 -23.41
C PRO A 107 -9.50 -8.11 -22.68
N TYR A 108 -8.82 -9.03 -22.02
CA TYR A 108 -7.60 -8.71 -21.29
C TYR A 108 -6.58 -9.84 -21.38
N ILE A 109 -5.31 -9.50 -21.18
CA ILE A 109 -4.20 -10.42 -21.04
C ILE A 109 -3.36 -10.07 -19.80
N VAL A 110 -2.94 -11.07 -19.04
CA VAL A 110 -2.05 -10.88 -17.89
C VAL A 110 -0.61 -11.15 -18.31
N MET A 111 0.27 -10.15 -18.10
CA MET A 111 1.71 -10.21 -18.35
C MET A 111 2.45 -9.89 -17.06
N ASP A 112 2.67 -10.88 -16.21
CA ASP A 112 3.32 -10.72 -14.89
C ASP A 112 4.52 -11.63 -14.67
N SER A 113 4.84 -12.50 -15.65
CA SER A 113 5.95 -13.44 -15.58
C SER A 113 6.58 -13.68 -16.95
N GLY A 114 7.82 -14.14 -16.94
CA GLY A 114 8.57 -14.47 -18.18
C GLY A 114 7.98 -15.62 -18.99
N GLU A 115 7.13 -16.46 -18.42
CA GLU A 115 6.53 -17.61 -19.11
C GLU A 115 5.49 -17.18 -20.17
N VAL A 116 4.80 -16.06 -19.94
CA VAL A 116 3.84 -15.46 -20.91
C VAL A 116 4.57 -14.59 -21.94
N PHE A 117 5.80 -14.20 -21.64
CA PHE A 117 6.61 -13.31 -22.45
C PHE A 117 7.45 -14.12 -23.47
N SER A 118 6.81 -14.77 -24.43
CA SER A 118 7.47 -15.42 -25.57
C SER A 118 7.41 -14.51 -26.79
N ALA A 119 8.25 -13.48 -26.79
CA ALA A 119 8.38 -12.65 -28.00
C ALA A 119 9.20 -13.42 -29.06
N SER A 120 8.65 -13.54 -30.26
CA SER A 120 9.47 -13.66 -31.45
C SER A 120 10.36 -12.40 -31.53
N GLU A 121 11.61 -12.51 -31.97
CA GLU A 121 12.59 -11.41 -31.94
C GLU A 121 12.14 -10.08 -32.58
N ASN A 122 11.02 -10.08 -33.32
CA ASN A 122 10.51 -8.96 -34.10
C ASN A 122 9.16 -8.37 -33.63
N GLU A 123 8.48 -8.95 -32.64
CA GLU A 123 7.16 -8.49 -32.20
C GLU A 123 7.21 -7.99 -30.75
N ASN A 124 6.59 -6.84 -30.50
CA ASN A 124 6.42 -6.34 -29.14
C ASN A 124 5.19 -6.95 -28.49
N PRO A 125 5.32 -7.82 -27.48
CA PRO A 125 4.17 -8.48 -26.83
C PRO A 125 3.17 -7.50 -26.20
N PHE A 126 3.60 -6.27 -25.89
CA PHE A 126 2.72 -5.22 -25.37
C PHE A 126 1.93 -4.50 -26.45
N ASP A 127 2.14 -4.76 -27.74
CA ASP A 127 1.35 -4.18 -28.84
C ASP A 127 0.10 -5.06 -29.09
N SER A 128 -0.89 -4.92 -28.25
CA SER A 128 -2.15 -5.67 -28.28
C SER A 128 -3.35 -4.75 -28.16
N ASP A 129 -4.46 -5.15 -28.75
CA ASP A 129 -5.76 -4.49 -28.60
C ASP A 129 -6.49 -4.95 -27.32
N GLU A 130 -5.96 -5.95 -26.60
CA GLU A 130 -6.47 -6.38 -25.31
C GLU A 130 -5.91 -5.50 -24.19
N VAL A 131 -6.68 -5.33 -23.12
CA VAL A 131 -6.20 -4.62 -21.91
C VAL A 131 -5.09 -5.44 -21.26
N ILE A 132 -3.89 -4.89 -21.19
CA ILE A 132 -2.75 -5.57 -20.59
C ILE A 132 -2.71 -5.29 -19.09
N ILE A 133 -2.73 -6.35 -18.29
CA ILE A 133 -2.58 -6.31 -16.84
C ILE A 133 -1.17 -6.77 -16.48
N THR A 134 -0.43 -5.96 -15.75
CA THR A 134 0.94 -6.27 -15.34
C THR A 134 1.24 -5.78 -13.92
N THR A 135 2.37 -6.21 -13.38
CA THR A 135 2.83 -5.75 -12.05
C THR A 135 3.84 -4.62 -12.17
N TYR A 136 4.00 -3.85 -11.09
CA TYR A 136 4.97 -2.75 -11.03
C TYR A 136 6.40 -3.20 -11.36
N ASP A 137 6.81 -4.33 -10.76
CA ASP A 137 8.17 -4.85 -10.95
C ASP A 137 8.37 -5.33 -12.39
N PHE A 138 7.41 -6.07 -12.95
CA PHE A 138 7.48 -6.56 -14.32
C PHE A 138 7.41 -5.43 -15.35
N ALA A 139 6.59 -4.41 -15.11
CA ALA A 139 6.55 -3.22 -15.96
C ALA A 139 7.88 -2.46 -15.96
N ALA A 140 8.55 -2.36 -14.81
CA ALA A 140 9.88 -1.76 -14.73
C ALA A 140 10.95 -2.61 -15.41
N GLU A 141 10.89 -3.94 -15.30
CA GLU A 141 11.80 -4.86 -15.99
C GLU A 141 11.64 -4.78 -17.52
N LYS A 142 10.41 -4.67 -18.00
CA LYS A 142 10.06 -4.64 -19.43
C LYS A 142 9.90 -3.21 -19.99
N ALA A 143 10.45 -2.21 -19.32
CA ALA A 143 10.31 -0.79 -19.65
C ALA A 143 10.58 -0.46 -21.12
N GLU A 144 11.63 -1.08 -21.74
CA GLU A 144 11.99 -0.83 -23.13
C GLU A 144 10.93 -1.29 -24.16
N TYR A 145 10.13 -2.29 -23.82
CA TYR A 145 9.02 -2.73 -24.66
C TYR A 145 7.80 -1.82 -24.48
N ILE A 146 7.47 -1.51 -23.23
CA ILE A 146 6.32 -0.66 -22.87
C ILE A 146 6.48 0.76 -23.43
N LYS A 147 7.71 1.31 -23.41
CA LYS A 147 8.02 2.65 -23.91
C LYS A 147 7.76 2.84 -25.40
N ARG A 148 7.80 1.77 -26.18
CA ARG A 148 7.58 1.81 -27.64
C ARG A 148 6.11 1.93 -28.04
N ILE A 149 5.20 1.73 -27.08
CA ILE A 149 3.75 1.79 -27.33
C ILE A 149 3.23 3.18 -26.99
N ASN A 150 2.35 3.72 -27.82
CA ASN A 150 1.57 4.90 -27.52
C ASN A 150 0.27 4.47 -26.83
N TRP A 151 0.26 4.59 -25.51
CA TRP A 151 -0.86 4.15 -24.70
C TRP A 151 -1.99 5.15 -24.72
N ASP A 152 -3.23 4.66 -24.92
CA ASP A 152 -4.46 5.45 -24.81
C ASP A 152 -4.86 5.67 -23.35
N LEU A 153 -4.60 4.65 -22.50
CA LEU A 153 -4.89 4.69 -21.07
C LEU A 153 -3.87 3.85 -20.31
N ILE A 154 -3.36 4.41 -19.23
CA ILE A 154 -2.51 3.71 -18.27
C ILE A 154 -3.15 3.84 -16.90
N ILE A 155 -3.58 2.72 -16.32
CA ILE A 155 -4.15 2.65 -14.97
C ILE A 155 -3.06 2.17 -14.02
N LEU A 156 -2.86 2.90 -12.92
CA LEU A 156 -1.90 2.53 -11.87
C LEU A 156 -2.66 2.38 -10.55
N ASP A 157 -2.86 1.14 -10.10
CA ASP A 157 -3.57 0.86 -8.86
C ASP A 157 -2.61 0.81 -7.66
N GLU A 158 -3.08 1.25 -6.48
CA GLU A 158 -2.26 1.49 -5.27
C GLU A 158 -1.05 2.37 -5.59
N ALA A 159 -1.31 3.50 -6.24
CA ALA A 159 -0.30 4.41 -6.76
C ALA A 159 0.50 5.19 -5.69
N ASP A 160 0.21 4.99 -4.40
CA ASP A 160 0.98 5.55 -3.28
C ASP A 160 2.48 5.22 -3.35
N CYS A 161 2.86 4.09 -3.94
CA CYS A 161 4.27 3.73 -4.16
C CYS A 161 5.02 4.72 -5.08
N LEU A 162 4.30 5.56 -5.83
CA LEU A 162 4.83 6.56 -6.75
C LEU A 162 4.93 7.97 -6.15
N ASN A 163 4.51 8.18 -4.90
CA ASN A 163 4.46 9.48 -4.23
C ASN A 163 5.82 10.19 -4.08
N LYS A 164 6.94 9.47 -4.30
CA LYS A 164 8.32 10.01 -4.30
C LYS A 164 8.94 10.08 -5.69
N ALA A 165 8.13 10.20 -6.73
CA ALA A 165 8.61 10.25 -8.12
C ALA A 165 9.51 11.46 -8.42
N TYR A 166 9.48 12.50 -7.60
CA TYR A 166 10.33 13.68 -7.69
C TYR A 166 11.74 13.46 -7.08
N THR A 167 12.01 12.30 -6.48
CA THR A 167 13.31 11.97 -5.87
C THR A 167 14.07 10.94 -6.72
N GLU A 168 15.37 11.12 -6.89
CA GLU A 168 16.24 10.17 -7.61
C GLU A 168 16.38 8.81 -6.89
N ASN A 169 16.06 8.75 -5.61
CA ASN A 169 16.22 7.55 -4.79
C ASN A 169 15.16 6.47 -5.09
N ASN A 170 14.03 6.83 -5.69
CA ASN A 170 12.99 5.87 -6.05
C ASN A 170 13.15 5.40 -7.50
N LYS A 171 13.99 4.36 -7.69
CA LYS A 171 14.28 3.80 -9.01
C LYS A 171 13.02 3.35 -9.76
N LEU A 172 12.06 2.73 -9.07
CA LEU A 172 10.82 2.25 -9.66
C LEU A 172 10.02 3.41 -10.29
N SER A 173 9.76 4.46 -9.51
CA SER A 173 9.01 5.63 -9.99
C SER A 173 9.73 6.33 -11.15
N SER A 174 11.06 6.45 -11.07
CA SER A 174 11.86 7.10 -12.13
C SER A 174 11.81 6.32 -13.43
N VAL A 175 11.96 4.99 -13.38
CA VAL A 175 11.87 4.12 -14.57
C VAL A 175 10.46 4.21 -15.17
N LEU A 176 9.42 4.04 -14.38
CA LEU A 176 8.05 4.08 -14.87
C LEU A 176 7.67 5.46 -15.41
N LYS A 177 8.08 6.56 -14.75
CA LYS A 177 7.83 7.92 -15.25
C LYS A 177 8.43 8.15 -16.64
N SER A 178 9.65 7.67 -16.88
CA SER A 178 10.33 7.80 -18.18
C SER A 178 9.80 6.84 -19.25
N THR A 179 9.11 5.78 -18.84
CA THR A 179 8.60 4.71 -19.71
C THR A 179 7.16 4.98 -20.15
N LEU A 180 6.30 5.41 -19.23
CA LEU A 180 4.87 5.49 -19.44
C LEU A 180 4.48 6.80 -20.15
N ASN A 181 4.07 6.68 -21.40
CA ASN A 181 3.53 7.77 -22.22
C ASN A 181 2.04 7.52 -22.48
N GLY A 182 1.20 8.54 -22.30
CA GLY A 182 -0.24 8.43 -22.44
C GLY A 182 -1.00 9.00 -21.24
N PHE A 183 -2.32 8.85 -21.25
CA PHE A 183 -3.17 9.31 -20.16
C PHE A 183 -3.04 8.37 -18.95
N LYS A 184 -2.62 8.92 -17.80
CA LYS A 184 -2.39 8.17 -16.57
C LYS A 184 -3.56 8.34 -15.59
N LEU A 185 -4.20 7.23 -15.24
CA LEU A 185 -5.24 7.16 -14.23
C LEU A 185 -4.66 6.49 -12.97
N LEU A 186 -4.36 7.29 -11.95
CA LEU A 186 -3.83 6.81 -10.68
C LEU A 186 -4.97 6.51 -9.71
N LEU A 187 -4.91 5.37 -9.06
CA LEU A 187 -5.87 4.96 -8.03
C LEU A 187 -5.15 4.85 -6.69
N THR A 188 -5.61 5.58 -5.69
CA THR A 188 -5.10 5.46 -4.31
C THR A 188 -6.13 5.93 -3.31
N PRO A 189 -6.38 5.20 -2.20
CA PRO A 189 -7.26 5.69 -1.14
C PRO A 189 -6.60 6.77 -0.27
N THR A 190 -5.27 6.88 -0.34
CA THR A 190 -4.43 7.72 0.53
C THR A 190 -3.47 8.58 -0.29
N PRO A 191 -3.97 9.62 -0.99
CA PRO A 191 -3.12 10.50 -1.79
C PRO A 191 -2.12 11.32 -0.96
N ILE A 192 -2.37 11.45 0.35
CA ILE A 192 -1.47 12.02 1.35
C ILE A 192 -1.42 11.04 2.52
N GLU A 193 -0.27 10.41 2.74
CA GLU A 193 -0.04 9.44 3.81
C GLU A 193 0.83 10.04 4.93
N MET A 194 1.96 10.61 4.58
CA MET A 194 2.92 11.17 5.53
C MET A 194 2.89 12.70 5.57
N ASP A 195 2.95 13.33 4.41
CA ASP A 195 2.86 14.79 4.29
C ASP A 195 2.40 15.22 2.88
N ILE A 196 2.24 16.55 2.70
CA ILE A 196 1.75 17.13 1.44
C ILE A 196 2.65 16.85 0.23
N ARG A 197 3.89 16.41 0.41
CA ARG A 197 4.78 16.01 -0.69
C ARG A 197 4.34 14.72 -1.35
N ASP A 198 3.51 13.92 -0.70
CA ASP A 198 2.97 12.70 -1.29
C ASP A 198 2.06 13.04 -2.48
N ILE A 199 1.13 13.98 -2.32
CA ILE A 199 0.26 14.42 -3.44
C ILE A 199 1.07 15.16 -4.51
N TYR A 200 2.08 15.94 -4.12
CA TYR A 200 3.01 16.55 -5.08
C TYR A 200 3.67 15.49 -5.95
N GLY A 201 4.19 14.42 -5.35
CA GLY A 201 4.86 13.34 -6.08
C GLY A 201 3.93 12.59 -7.05
N LEU A 202 2.67 12.36 -6.67
CA LEU A 202 1.69 11.74 -7.56
C LEU A 202 1.37 12.65 -8.76
N ILE A 203 1.20 13.94 -8.55
CA ILE A 203 0.96 14.89 -9.64
C ILE A 203 2.22 15.04 -10.50
N TYR A 204 3.42 15.06 -9.89
CA TYR A 204 4.71 15.05 -10.58
C TYR A 204 4.87 13.84 -11.51
N PHE A 205 4.40 12.68 -11.07
CA PHE A 205 4.40 11.47 -11.89
C PHE A 205 3.49 11.59 -13.12
N ILE A 206 2.35 12.26 -12.98
CA ILE A 206 1.43 12.54 -14.10
C ILE A 206 2.03 13.60 -15.03
N ASP A 207 2.34 14.78 -14.49
CA ASP A 207 2.86 15.93 -15.23
C ASP A 207 3.66 16.87 -14.33
N GLU A 208 4.97 16.88 -14.49
CA GLU A 208 5.85 17.79 -13.73
C GLU A 208 5.69 19.26 -14.12
N THR A 209 5.19 19.53 -15.33
CA THR A 209 5.13 20.91 -15.87
C THR A 209 4.05 21.78 -15.21
N VAL A 210 3.11 21.17 -14.49
CA VAL A 210 2.02 21.87 -13.79
C VAL A 210 2.37 22.23 -12.34
N LEU A 211 3.56 21.83 -11.88
CA LEU A 211 4.01 21.99 -10.50
C LEU A 211 5.01 23.13 -10.34
N PRO A 212 4.94 23.90 -9.23
CA PRO A 212 6.03 24.77 -8.80
C PRO A 212 7.23 23.95 -8.29
N ASP A 213 8.33 24.61 -7.94
CA ASP A 213 9.44 23.95 -7.25
C ASP A 213 8.99 23.27 -5.95
N ILE A 214 9.55 22.09 -5.63
CA ILE A 214 9.14 21.30 -4.45
C ILE A 214 9.33 22.06 -3.13
N ASN A 215 10.40 22.85 -3.01
CA ASN A 215 10.69 23.61 -1.79
C ASN A 215 9.73 24.78 -1.66
N GLU A 216 9.37 25.43 -2.76
CA GLU A 216 8.36 26.49 -2.79
C GLU A 216 6.98 25.93 -2.41
N PHE A 217 6.58 24.80 -3.01
CA PHE A 217 5.34 24.09 -2.68
C PHE A 217 5.27 23.73 -1.21
N TYR A 218 6.35 23.14 -0.68
CA TYR A 218 6.42 22.74 0.72
C TYR A 218 6.38 23.95 1.67
N ALA A 219 7.15 24.98 1.39
CA ALA A 219 7.16 26.21 2.20
C ALA A 219 5.79 26.92 2.23
N ARG A 220 5.03 26.83 1.12
CA ARG A 220 3.70 27.45 0.99
C ARG A 220 2.61 26.71 1.74
N TYR A 221 2.63 25.37 1.75
CA TYR A 221 1.49 24.57 2.21
C TYR A 221 1.78 23.75 3.46
N PHE A 222 3.02 23.39 3.77
CA PHE A 222 3.32 22.55 4.93
C PHE A 222 3.04 23.27 6.24
N ARG A 223 2.14 22.70 7.06
CA ARG A 223 1.69 23.29 8.33
C ARG A 223 1.18 24.74 8.20
N LYS A 224 0.58 25.07 7.07
CA LYS A 224 0.00 26.39 6.74
C LYS A 224 -1.50 26.27 6.49
N PRO A 225 -2.34 26.10 7.54
CA PRO A 225 -3.79 25.92 7.39
C PRO A 225 -4.48 27.03 6.59
N GLU A 226 -3.96 28.25 6.67
CA GLU A 226 -4.44 29.42 5.92
C GLU A 226 -4.42 29.20 4.39
N ASN A 227 -3.53 28.35 3.89
CA ASN A 227 -3.37 28.08 2.46
C ASN A 227 -4.04 26.77 2.01
N TYR A 228 -4.68 26.02 2.93
CA TYR A 228 -5.30 24.73 2.57
C TYR A 228 -6.50 24.88 1.63
N GLY A 229 -7.22 25.99 1.69
CA GLY A 229 -8.31 26.28 0.75
C GLY A 229 -7.81 26.34 -0.69
N GLU A 230 -6.73 27.10 -0.93
CA GLU A 230 -6.08 27.20 -2.22
C GLU A 230 -5.51 25.86 -2.69
N LEU A 231 -4.84 25.12 -1.80
CA LEU A 231 -4.31 23.79 -2.11
C LEU A 231 -5.44 22.83 -2.52
N THR A 232 -6.55 22.84 -1.79
CA THR A 232 -7.72 21.98 -2.10
C THR A 232 -8.31 22.31 -3.47
N GLU A 233 -8.48 23.59 -3.78
CA GLU A 233 -8.99 24.04 -5.09
C GLU A 233 -8.05 23.61 -6.22
N TRP A 234 -6.75 23.74 -6.01
CA TRP A 234 -5.76 23.35 -7.00
C TRP A 234 -5.71 21.83 -7.18
N VAL A 235 -5.67 21.03 -6.09
CA VAL A 235 -5.64 19.58 -6.12
C VAL A 235 -6.93 19.01 -6.72
N SER A 236 -8.10 19.64 -6.48
CA SER A 236 -9.38 19.18 -7.03
C SER A 236 -9.44 19.13 -8.56
N LYS A 237 -8.52 19.81 -9.24
CA LYS A 237 -8.38 19.75 -10.70
C LYS A 237 -7.79 18.44 -11.18
N PHE A 238 -7.01 17.75 -10.33
CA PHE A 238 -6.34 16.49 -10.64
C PHE A 238 -6.98 15.30 -9.92
N CYS A 239 -7.62 15.53 -8.79
CA CYS A 239 -8.07 14.48 -7.88
C CYS A 239 -9.60 14.50 -7.71
N PHE A 240 -10.20 13.33 -7.83
CA PHE A 240 -11.58 13.08 -7.42
C PHE A 240 -11.59 12.25 -6.14
N ARG A 241 -12.40 12.65 -5.15
CA ARG A 241 -12.46 11.97 -3.86
C ARG A 241 -13.86 11.93 -3.29
N THR A 242 -14.36 10.72 -3.04
CA THR A 242 -15.58 10.45 -2.28
C THR A 242 -15.25 9.86 -0.92
N LEU A 243 -15.94 10.31 0.13
CA LEU A 243 -15.83 9.76 1.48
C LEU A 243 -17.00 8.82 1.78
N LYS A 244 -16.76 7.79 2.59
CA LYS A 244 -17.82 6.86 3.06
C LYS A 244 -18.99 7.58 3.71
N SER A 245 -18.72 8.68 4.41
CA SER A 245 -19.77 9.51 5.05
C SER A 245 -20.71 10.19 4.04
N GLN A 246 -20.29 10.37 2.79
CA GLN A 246 -21.08 11.02 1.74
C GLN A 246 -21.99 10.04 0.99
N VAL A 247 -21.79 8.74 1.17
CA VAL A 247 -22.47 7.68 0.39
C VAL A 247 -23.27 6.72 1.28
N THR A 248 -23.54 7.09 2.52
CA THR A 248 -24.31 6.29 3.48
C THR A 248 -25.73 5.95 3.00
N ASP A 249 -26.31 6.78 2.12
CA ASP A 249 -27.63 6.54 1.53
C ASP A 249 -27.62 5.40 0.50
N TYR A 250 -26.46 5.07 -0.05
CA TYR A 250 -26.29 4.04 -1.07
C TYR A 250 -25.71 2.75 -0.52
N VAL A 251 -24.78 2.85 0.45
CA VAL A 251 -24.00 1.73 0.96
C VAL A 251 -23.95 1.77 2.48
N ASN A 252 -24.37 0.67 3.11
CA ASN A 252 -24.25 0.52 4.57
C ASN A 252 -22.86 -0.04 4.91
N PHE A 253 -22.02 0.77 5.52
CA PHE A 253 -20.72 0.33 6.03
C PHE A 253 -20.81 -0.16 7.45
N SER A 254 -20.11 -1.24 7.76
CA SER A 254 -19.96 -1.69 9.15
C SER A 254 -19.20 -0.62 9.94
N ARG A 255 -19.76 -0.24 11.09
CA ARG A 255 -19.11 0.73 11.98
C ARG A 255 -17.80 0.15 12.49
N ARG A 256 -16.71 0.85 12.28
CA ARG A 256 -15.42 0.55 12.89
C ARG A 256 -15.39 1.05 14.33
N VAL A 257 -15.13 0.15 15.26
CA VAL A 257 -14.91 0.50 16.67
C VAL A 257 -13.43 0.26 16.99
N PRO A 258 -12.59 1.31 17.02
CA PRO A 258 -11.19 1.17 17.40
C PRO A 258 -11.10 0.88 18.90
N TYR A 259 -10.22 -0.05 19.26
CA TYR A 259 -9.94 -0.40 20.64
C TYR A 259 -8.44 -0.57 20.85
N THR A 260 -7.85 0.22 21.73
CA THR A 260 -6.43 0.13 22.06
C THR A 260 -6.24 -0.66 23.34
N VAL A 261 -5.37 -1.63 23.31
CA VAL A 261 -5.01 -2.45 24.46
C VAL A 261 -3.57 -2.19 24.84
N SER A 262 -3.32 -1.77 26.06
CA SER A 262 -1.98 -1.66 26.64
C SER A 262 -1.55 -3.00 27.24
N CYS A 263 -0.25 -3.26 27.23
CA CYS A 263 0.35 -4.42 27.89
C CYS A 263 1.60 -3.97 28.65
N ASP A 264 1.84 -4.59 29.79
CA ASP A 264 3.02 -4.35 30.59
C ASP A 264 4.20 -5.19 30.10
N PHE A 265 5.39 -4.65 30.23
CA PHE A 265 6.63 -5.40 29.97
C PHE A 265 6.81 -6.51 31.00
N THR A 266 7.32 -7.64 30.56
CA THR A 266 7.89 -8.61 31.49
C THR A 266 9.20 -8.07 32.06
N LYS A 267 9.66 -8.64 33.19
CA LYS A 267 10.93 -8.21 33.82
C LYS A 267 12.13 -8.31 32.87
N ASP A 268 12.13 -9.34 32.03
CA ASP A 268 13.21 -9.54 31.06
C ASP A 268 13.10 -8.59 29.86
N GLU A 269 11.88 -8.22 29.45
CA GLU A 269 11.67 -7.17 28.44
C GLU A 269 12.12 -5.81 28.96
N GLN A 270 11.79 -5.45 30.19
CA GLN A 270 12.21 -4.18 30.77
C GLN A 270 13.74 -4.08 30.76
N LYS A 271 14.45 -5.10 31.18
CA LYS A 271 15.92 -5.15 31.12
C LYS A 271 16.45 -5.02 29.68
N LEU A 272 15.77 -5.67 28.73
CA LEU A 272 16.14 -5.57 27.31
C LEU A 272 16.01 -4.12 26.81
N TYR A 273 14.89 -3.47 27.08
CA TYR A 273 14.66 -2.08 26.69
C TYR A 273 15.68 -1.13 27.34
N ASP A 274 16.02 -1.34 28.61
CA ASP A 274 17.02 -0.54 29.33
C ASP A 274 18.41 -0.68 28.68
N LEU A 275 18.82 -1.91 28.31
CA LEU A 275 20.07 -2.17 27.59
C LEU A 275 20.11 -1.50 26.22
N VAL A 276 19.02 -1.59 25.45
CA VAL A 276 18.92 -0.99 24.13
C VAL A 276 18.94 0.53 24.23
N ASN A 277 18.23 1.12 25.17
CA ASN A 277 18.24 2.56 25.39
C ASN A 277 19.65 3.05 25.74
N THR A 278 20.36 2.39 26.67
CA THR A 278 21.73 2.68 27.00
C THR A 278 22.66 2.64 25.79
N TYR A 279 22.49 1.63 24.92
CA TYR A 279 23.23 1.54 23.67
C TYR A 279 22.90 2.71 22.73
N LEU A 280 21.61 3.07 22.57
CA LEU A 280 21.16 4.13 21.68
C LEU A 280 21.55 5.54 22.16
N GLU A 281 21.80 5.75 23.45
CA GLU A 281 22.24 7.02 23.99
C GLU A 281 23.70 7.36 23.65
N LYS A 282 24.52 6.38 23.31
CA LYS A 282 25.93 6.61 22.94
C LYS A 282 26.04 7.46 21.68
N PRO A 283 26.94 8.44 21.64
CA PRO A 283 27.08 9.38 20.54
C PRO A 283 27.62 8.73 19.25
N VAL A 284 28.50 7.76 19.39
CA VAL A 284 29.17 7.09 18.25
C VAL A 284 28.84 5.61 18.27
N LYS A 285 28.46 5.10 17.07
CA LYS A 285 28.18 3.69 16.83
C LYS A 285 28.88 3.25 15.55
N ILE A 286 29.91 2.41 15.71
CA ILE A 286 30.72 1.92 14.59
C ILE A 286 29.89 1.01 13.67
N ALA A 287 28.92 0.29 14.22
CA ALA A 287 28.01 -0.55 13.44
C ALA A 287 27.14 0.25 12.45
N TYR A 288 26.95 1.56 12.66
CA TYR A 288 26.03 2.41 11.89
C TYR A 288 26.64 3.77 11.53
N PRO A 289 27.78 3.82 10.80
CA PRO A 289 28.58 5.03 10.63
C PRO A 289 27.90 6.13 9.79
N LYS A 290 26.84 5.80 9.05
CA LYS A 290 26.15 6.74 8.14
C LYS A 290 24.73 7.09 8.59
N MET A 291 24.27 6.57 9.74
CA MET A 291 22.92 6.83 10.24
C MET A 291 22.92 7.91 11.31
N GLU A 292 22.02 8.86 11.17
CA GLU A 292 21.77 9.83 12.22
C GLU A 292 21.15 9.15 13.45
N ARG A 293 21.44 9.72 14.63
CA ARG A 293 20.96 9.18 15.90
C ARG A 293 19.45 9.01 15.94
N TYR A 294 18.72 9.95 15.36
CA TYR A 294 17.25 9.94 15.32
C TYR A 294 16.72 8.75 14.50
N ASP A 295 17.21 8.58 13.29
CA ASP A 295 16.79 7.48 12.39
C ASP A 295 17.13 6.11 12.96
N LEU A 296 18.33 6.02 13.58
CA LEU A 296 18.77 4.81 14.23
C LEU A 296 17.87 4.45 15.42
N THR A 297 17.49 5.43 16.23
CA THR A 297 16.58 5.22 17.36
C THR A 297 15.21 4.75 16.89
N ILE A 298 14.64 5.38 15.86
CA ILE A 298 13.37 4.95 15.26
C ILE A 298 13.46 3.51 14.76
N MET A 299 14.48 3.18 13.99
CA MET A 299 14.67 1.84 13.43
C MET A 299 14.76 0.78 14.54
N HIS A 300 15.61 0.98 15.55
CA HIS A 300 15.80 0.02 16.61
C HIS A 300 14.54 -0.15 17.48
N THR A 301 13.91 0.96 17.86
CA THR A 301 12.67 0.92 18.67
C THR A 301 11.51 0.28 17.91
N HIS A 302 11.38 0.56 16.62
CA HIS A 302 10.36 -0.05 15.77
C HIS A 302 10.50 -1.58 15.71
N ILE A 303 11.70 -2.10 15.44
CA ILE A 303 11.93 -3.54 15.33
C ILE A 303 11.79 -4.23 16.70
N LEU A 304 12.39 -3.64 17.76
CA LEU A 304 12.31 -4.19 19.11
C LEU A 304 10.87 -4.28 19.61
N SER A 305 10.06 -3.26 19.35
CA SER A 305 8.65 -3.23 19.75
C SER A 305 7.77 -4.18 18.94
N SER A 306 8.21 -4.61 17.74
CA SER A 306 7.54 -5.71 17.02
C SER A 306 7.70 -7.03 17.78
N SER A 307 8.93 -7.47 18.03
CA SER A 307 9.24 -8.56 18.95
C SER A 307 10.74 -8.63 19.28
N PRO A 308 11.14 -9.11 20.48
CA PRO A 308 12.53 -9.37 20.80
C PRO A 308 13.20 -10.33 19.80
N GLN A 309 12.48 -11.32 19.29
CA GLN A 309 12.96 -12.28 18.30
C GLN A 309 13.28 -11.63 16.94
N ALA A 310 12.48 -10.66 16.52
CA ALA A 310 12.78 -9.87 15.32
C ALA A 310 14.05 -9.03 15.51
N TYR A 311 14.25 -8.50 16.73
CA TYR A 311 15.39 -7.66 17.06
C TYR A 311 16.72 -8.43 17.09
N VAL A 312 16.72 -9.72 17.44
CA VAL A 312 17.91 -10.60 17.36
C VAL A 312 18.59 -10.54 16.00
N ASN A 313 17.80 -10.56 14.92
CA ASN A 313 18.34 -10.49 13.55
C ASN A 313 19.08 -9.16 13.29
N THR A 314 18.53 -8.05 13.77
CA THR A 314 19.13 -6.72 13.62
C THR A 314 20.45 -6.62 14.37
N VAL A 315 20.47 -7.12 15.61
CA VAL A 315 21.66 -7.14 16.44
C VAL A 315 22.73 -8.08 15.86
N SER A 316 22.35 -9.25 15.39
CA SER A 316 23.28 -10.19 14.75
C SER A 316 23.95 -9.60 13.52
N ARG A 317 23.19 -8.95 12.64
CA ARG A 317 23.75 -8.25 11.46
C ARG A 317 24.69 -7.09 11.84
N ALA A 318 24.42 -6.41 12.94
CA ALA A 318 25.31 -5.36 13.45
C ALA A 318 26.64 -5.97 13.93
N ILE A 319 26.59 -7.08 14.70
CA ILE A 319 27.77 -7.82 15.14
C ILE A 319 28.58 -8.36 13.94
N GLU A 320 27.91 -8.93 12.94
CA GLU A 320 28.56 -9.42 11.71
C GLU A 320 29.30 -8.31 10.96
N ARG A 321 28.68 -7.13 10.83
CA ARG A 321 29.33 -5.96 10.22
C ARG A 321 30.55 -5.52 10.97
N LEU A 322 30.48 -5.47 12.31
CA LEU A 322 31.62 -5.14 13.16
C LEU A 322 32.75 -6.16 13.07
N ASN A 323 32.43 -7.45 12.96
CA ASN A 323 33.41 -8.50 12.78
C ASN A 323 34.10 -8.49 11.41
N GLY A 324 33.44 -7.92 10.41
CA GLY A 324 33.97 -7.77 9.04
C GLY A 324 34.95 -6.60 8.85
N VAL A 325 35.10 -5.74 9.86
CA VAL A 325 35.98 -4.56 9.83
C VAL A 325 37.01 -4.63 10.94
N ARG A 326 38.21 -4.14 10.68
CA ARG A 326 39.28 -3.99 11.70
C ARG A 326 39.76 -2.57 11.70
N PHE A 327 40.14 -2.08 12.85
CA PHE A 327 40.68 -0.76 13.10
C PHE A 327 41.98 -0.88 13.92
N ASP A 328 42.69 0.20 14.03
CA ASP A 328 43.88 0.29 14.88
C ASP A 328 43.63 1.17 16.11
N GLY A 329 44.33 0.86 17.18
CA GLY A 329 44.34 1.70 18.40
C GLY A 329 43.00 1.78 19.12
N GLU A 330 42.59 3.01 19.47
CA GLU A 330 41.39 3.28 20.29
C GLU A 330 40.07 2.87 19.58
N LEU A 331 40.02 2.99 18.24
CA LEU A 331 38.84 2.57 17.48
C LEU A 331 38.61 1.05 17.51
N GLU A 332 39.68 0.27 17.56
CA GLU A 332 39.55 -1.20 17.70
C GLU A 332 39.00 -1.56 19.07
N LYS A 333 39.40 -0.88 20.11
CA LYS A 333 38.84 -1.08 21.44
C LYS A 333 37.37 -0.72 21.51
N GLN A 334 36.96 0.42 20.93
CA GLN A 334 35.55 0.83 20.84
C GLN A 334 34.72 -0.18 20.05
N ARG A 335 35.27 -0.74 18.97
CA ARG A 335 34.62 -1.82 18.19
C ARG A 335 34.36 -3.06 19.03
N LEU A 336 35.36 -3.50 19.79
CA LEU A 336 35.24 -4.69 20.65
C LEU A 336 34.25 -4.45 21.80
N ASP A 337 34.25 -3.26 22.39
CA ASP A 337 33.29 -2.85 23.41
C ASP A 337 31.84 -2.84 22.85
N GLU A 338 31.66 -2.32 21.63
CA GLU A 338 30.36 -2.32 20.96
C GLU A 338 29.86 -3.75 20.64
N ILE A 339 30.75 -4.65 20.18
CA ILE A 339 30.42 -6.07 19.98
C ILE A 339 29.98 -6.72 21.30
N ALA A 340 30.68 -6.46 22.39
CA ALA A 340 30.34 -7.01 23.69
C ALA A 340 28.97 -6.54 24.20
N GLU A 341 28.62 -5.27 23.98
CA GLU A 341 27.30 -4.74 24.29
C GLU A 341 26.18 -5.35 23.44
N LEU A 342 26.37 -5.37 22.13
CA LEU A 342 25.40 -5.98 21.22
C LEU A 342 25.20 -7.46 21.54
N THR A 343 26.27 -8.16 21.95
CA THR A 343 26.17 -9.57 22.38
C THR A 343 25.32 -9.70 23.63
N LYS A 344 25.48 -8.83 24.63
CA LYS A 344 24.63 -8.81 25.83
C LYS A 344 23.16 -8.53 25.49
N ILE A 345 22.91 -7.61 24.56
CA ILE A 345 21.56 -7.31 24.08
C ILE A 345 20.96 -8.55 23.41
N LYS A 346 21.73 -9.23 22.55
CA LYS A 346 21.30 -10.46 21.90
C LYS A 346 20.93 -11.56 22.89
N GLU A 347 21.79 -11.83 23.86
CA GLU A 347 21.54 -12.80 24.94
C GLU A 347 20.28 -12.46 25.74
N GLN A 348 20.04 -11.15 25.99
CA GLN A 348 18.83 -10.71 26.71
C GLN A 348 17.58 -10.89 25.84
N CYS A 349 17.65 -10.66 24.51
CA CYS A 349 16.55 -10.97 23.60
C CYS A 349 16.17 -12.46 23.66
N GLU A 350 17.15 -13.36 23.67
CA GLU A 350 16.94 -14.82 23.70
C GLU A 350 16.31 -15.31 25.01
N LYS A 351 16.50 -14.58 26.13
CA LYS A 351 15.83 -14.85 27.41
C LYS A 351 14.34 -14.52 27.38
N VAL A 352 13.91 -13.59 26.54
CA VAL A 352 12.50 -13.22 26.39
C VAL A 352 11.78 -14.19 25.47
N LYS A 353 11.31 -15.31 25.99
CA LYS A 353 10.60 -16.34 25.22
C LYS A 353 9.24 -15.84 24.68
N ILE A 354 8.46 -15.17 25.52
CA ILE A 354 7.14 -14.65 25.19
C ILE A 354 7.03 -13.24 25.77
N SER A 355 6.86 -12.24 24.91
CA SER A 355 6.69 -10.85 25.30
C SER A 355 5.32 -10.59 25.96
N GLY A 356 5.18 -9.53 26.73
CA GLY A 356 3.92 -9.06 27.30
C GLY A 356 2.89 -8.84 26.20
N LYS A 357 3.31 -8.29 25.06
CA LYS A 357 2.48 -8.08 23.87
C LYS A 357 1.95 -9.40 23.29
N CYS A 358 2.78 -10.41 23.16
CA CYS A 358 2.35 -11.73 22.69
C CYS A 358 1.38 -12.41 23.68
N LYS A 359 1.61 -12.26 24.97
CA LYS A 359 0.67 -12.78 26.01
C LYS A 359 -0.70 -12.11 25.88
N MET A 360 -0.72 -10.77 25.81
CA MET A 360 -1.94 -10.00 25.65
C MET A 360 -2.68 -10.34 24.36
N PHE A 361 -1.95 -10.52 23.25
CA PHE A 361 -2.52 -10.95 21.99
C PHE A 361 -3.24 -12.31 22.10
N LEU A 362 -2.61 -13.31 22.72
CA LEU A 362 -3.22 -14.62 22.91
C LEU A 362 -4.47 -14.55 23.80
N GLU A 363 -4.47 -13.69 24.82
CA GLU A 363 -5.65 -13.44 25.65
C GLU A 363 -6.78 -12.77 24.87
N LEU A 364 -6.46 -11.82 24.00
CA LEU A 364 -7.44 -11.17 23.13
C LEU A 364 -8.10 -12.19 22.19
N ILE A 365 -7.32 -13.02 21.51
CA ILE A 365 -7.86 -14.08 20.64
C ILE A 365 -8.79 -15.00 21.43
N LYS A 366 -8.34 -15.47 22.61
CA LYS A 366 -9.12 -16.32 23.49
C LYS A 366 -10.45 -15.69 23.94
N LYS A 367 -10.48 -14.36 24.13
CA LYS A 367 -11.69 -13.63 24.56
C LYS A 367 -12.61 -13.25 23.39
N CYS A 368 -12.02 -12.88 22.26
CA CYS A 368 -12.77 -12.28 21.13
C CYS A 368 -13.43 -13.32 20.23
N LEU A 369 -12.75 -14.43 19.89
CA LEU A 369 -13.33 -15.44 19.00
C LEU A 369 -14.67 -16.05 19.53
N PRO A 370 -14.80 -16.41 20.82
CA PRO A 370 -16.07 -16.88 21.36
C PRO A 370 -17.17 -15.81 21.34
N LYS A 371 -16.81 -14.53 21.54
CA LYS A 371 -17.79 -13.42 21.46
C LYS A 371 -18.35 -13.26 20.05
N LEU A 372 -17.52 -13.43 19.01
CA LEU A 372 -17.99 -13.43 17.62
C LEU A 372 -19.04 -14.53 17.39
N LYS A 373 -18.82 -15.72 17.97
CA LYS A 373 -19.83 -16.81 17.93
C LYS A 373 -21.16 -16.42 18.58
N GLN A 374 -21.11 -15.77 19.74
CA GLN A 374 -22.34 -15.35 20.47
C GLN A 374 -23.18 -14.37 19.65
N ILE A 375 -22.55 -13.46 18.91
CA ILE A 375 -23.25 -12.49 18.03
C ILE A 375 -23.54 -13.05 16.63
N LYS A 376 -23.40 -14.36 16.43
CA LYS A 376 -23.59 -15.04 15.13
C LYS A 376 -22.74 -14.45 13.99
N ALA A 377 -21.58 -13.88 14.32
CA ALA A 377 -20.62 -13.38 13.35
C ALA A 377 -19.62 -14.45 12.95
N PRO A 378 -19.04 -14.38 11.74
CA PRO A 378 -17.93 -15.24 11.35
C PRO A 378 -16.80 -15.15 12.39
N GLN A 379 -16.32 -16.30 12.86
CA GLN A 379 -15.20 -16.36 13.81
C GLN A 379 -13.86 -16.21 13.07
N LYS A 380 -13.69 -15.09 12.40
CA LYS A 380 -12.50 -14.78 11.60
C LYS A 380 -11.82 -13.55 12.18
N ALA A 381 -10.51 -13.60 12.27
CA ALA A 381 -9.66 -12.49 12.70
C ALA A 381 -8.50 -12.33 11.72
N ILE A 382 -8.15 -11.09 11.38
CA ILE A 382 -6.89 -10.78 10.70
C ILE A 382 -5.98 -10.08 11.68
N VAL A 383 -4.72 -10.45 11.64
CA VAL A 383 -3.65 -9.87 12.47
C VAL A 383 -2.55 -9.37 11.55
N PHE A 384 -2.27 -8.08 11.63
CA PHE A 384 -1.22 -7.45 10.85
C PHE A 384 0.06 -7.24 11.68
N THR A 385 1.19 -7.46 11.05
CA THR A 385 2.52 -7.16 11.61
C THR A 385 3.51 -6.92 10.48
N ASP A 386 4.34 -5.89 10.61
CA ASP A 386 5.32 -5.50 9.59
C ASP A 386 6.49 -6.50 9.48
N ASN A 387 6.72 -7.32 10.52
CA ASN A 387 7.91 -8.14 10.63
C ASN A 387 7.63 -9.64 10.44
N LEU A 388 8.25 -10.25 9.42
CA LEU A 388 8.11 -11.68 9.12
C LEU A 388 8.53 -12.61 10.28
N THR A 389 9.54 -12.22 11.08
CA THR A 389 9.96 -13.02 12.22
C THR A 389 8.89 -13.01 13.31
N THR A 390 8.29 -11.84 13.57
CA THR A 390 7.16 -11.73 14.50
C THR A 390 5.95 -12.52 13.99
N LEU A 391 5.68 -12.48 12.69
CA LEU A 391 4.57 -13.21 12.08
C LEU A 391 4.75 -14.73 12.26
N LYS A 392 5.96 -15.27 12.03
CA LYS A 392 6.28 -16.68 12.26
C LYS A 392 6.16 -17.06 13.74
N LEU A 393 6.62 -16.19 14.64
CA LEU A 393 6.47 -16.37 16.09
C LEU A 393 4.99 -16.46 16.49
N LEU A 394 4.15 -15.56 16.01
CA LEU A 394 2.72 -15.58 16.29
C LEU A 394 2.04 -16.84 15.76
N ALA A 395 2.42 -17.31 14.56
CA ALA A 395 1.91 -18.55 13.99
C ALA A 395 2.24 -19.76 14.88
N SER A 396 3.48 -19.86 15.36
CA SER A 396 3.90 -20.92 16.30
C SER A 396 3.11 -20.85 17.61
N LEU A 397 3.00 -19.66 18.22
CA LEU A 397 2.27 -19.47 19.47
C LEU A 397 0.78 -19.80 19.36
N LEU A 398 0.15 -19.51 18.22
CA LEU A 398 -1.24 -19.87 17.96
C LEU A 398 -1.41 -21.37 17.78
N ALA A 399 -0.51 -22.02 17.04
CA ALA A 399 -0.50 -23.49 16.85
C ALA A 399 -0.36 -24.22 18.19
N ASP A 400 0.54 -23.77 19.07
CA ASP A 400 0.72 -24.31 20.43
C ASP A 400 -0.54 -24.20 21.30
N LYS A 401 -1.44 -23.27 20.98
CA LYS A 401 -2.73 -23.08 21.64
C LYS A 401 -3.91 -23.75 20.93
N GLY A 402 -3.64 -24.47 19.84
CA GLY A 402 -4.65 -25.20 19.07
C GLY A 402 -5.47 -24.31 18.12
N TYR A 403 -4.98 -23.13 17.77
CA TYR A 403 -5.63 -22.28 16.77
C TYR A 403 -5.05 -22.53 15.38
N ASN A 404 -5.93 -22.69 14.39
CA ASN A 404 -5.53 -22.78 12.98
C ASN A 404 -5.37 -21.37 12.40
N ALA A 405 -4.14 -21.02 12.07
CA ALA A 405 -3.80 -19.73 11.46
C ALA A 405 -3.16 -19.95 10.08
N LEU A 406 -3.55 -19.11 9.11
CA LEU A 406 -2.84 -19.00 7.84
C LEU A 406 -1.88 -17.82 7.89
N VAL A 407 -0.76 -17.95 7.17
CA VAL A 407 0.25 -16.90 7.01
C VAL A 407 0.16 -16.35 5.59
N TYR A 408 0.01 -15.03 5.48
CA TYR A 408 -0.03 -14.32 4.22
C TYR A 408 1.01 -13.18 4.23
N SER A 409 2.02 -13.30 3.39
CA SER A 409 3.15 -12.38 3.31
C SER A 409 3.55 -12.12 1.86
N GLY A 410 4.43 -11.18 1.61
CA GLY A 410 4.93 -10.89 0.27
C GLY A 410 5.48 -12.13 -0.46
N ALA A 411 6.05 -13.09 0.28
CA ALA A 411 6.60 -14.32 -0.30
C ALA A 411 5.52 -15.24 -0.92
N ASN A 412 4.29 -15.21 -0.42
CA ASN A 412 3.16 -16.00 -0.93
C ASN A 412 1.99 -15.13 -1.40
N SER A 413 2.24 -13.88 -1.72
CA SER A 413 1.22 -12.94 -2.20
C SER A 413 0.57 -13.36 -3.54
N ARG A 414 1.24 -14.21 -4.32
CA ARG A 414 0.69 -14.83 -5.54
C ARG A 414 -0.18 -16.06 -5.28
N ASP A 415 -0.17 -16.59 -4.06
CA ASP A 415 -1.00 -17.75 -3.71
C ASP A 415 -2.41 -17.30 -3.27
N TYR A 416 -3.26 -17.08 -4.24
CA TYR A 416 -4.65 -16.69 -4.03
C TYR A 416 -5.46 -17.72 -3.24
N SER A 417 -5.02 -18.99 -3.24
CA SER A 417 -5.70 -20.05 -2.49
C SER A 417 -5.70 -19.80 -0.99
N VAL A 418 -4.71 -19.08 -0.46
CA VAL A 418 -4.63 -18.71 0.97
C VAL A 418 -5.85 -17.87 1.37
N MET A 419 -6.24 -16.90 0.56
CA MET A 419 -7.39 -16.03 0.84
C MET A 419 -8.71 -16.77 0.68
N GLU A 420 -8.85 -17.61 -0.34
CA GLU A 420 -10.02 -18.45 -0.54
C GLU A 420 -10.19 -19.45 0.61
N ARG A 421 -9.13 -20.10 1.01
CA ARG A 421 -9.13 -21.01 2.18
C ARG A 421 -9.51 -20.25 3.44
N PHE A 422 -8.93 -19.07 3.68
CA PHE A 422 -9.31 -18.26 4.84
C PHE A 422 -10.79 -17.88 4.81
N ARG A 423 -11.38 -17.57 3.66
CA ARG A 423 -12.81 -17.21 3.54
C ARG A 423 -13.72 -18.42 3.76
N ASN A 424 -13.41 -19.54 3.12
CA ASN A 424 -14.32 -20.67 2.96
C ASN A 424 -14.19 -21.74 4.05
N ASP A 425 -12.97 -21.94 4.56
CA ASP A 425 -12.69 -22.95 5.57
C ASP A 425 -13.08 -22.45 6.96
N LYS A 426 -14.04 -23.10 7.61
CA LYS A 426 -14.55 -22.74 8.94
C LYS A 426 -13.54 -23.04 10.06
N ASP A 427 -12.63 -23.97 9.83
CA ASP A 427 -11.63 -24.37 10.83
C ASP A 427 -10.46 -23.38 10.90
N ILE A 428 -10.26 -22.59 9.85
CA ILE A 428 -9.24 -21.53 9.80
C ILE A 428 -9.83 -20.24 10.33
N GLN A 429 -9.45 -19.87 11.55
CA GLN A 429 -10.02 -18.70 12.24
C GLN A 429 -9.16 -17.45 12.14
N ILE A 430 -7.86 -17.59 11.91
CA ILE A 430 -6.91 -16.47 11.99
C ILE A 430 -6.10 -16.37 10.70
N LEU A 431 -6.01 -15.16 10.16
CA LEU A 431 -5.07 -14.81 9.10
C LEU A 431 -4.00 -13.89 9.70
N LEU A 432 -2.75 -14.32 9.62
CA LEU A 432 -1.59 -13.51 9.96
C LEU A 432 -1.03 -12.91 8.67
N ALA A 433 -1.02 -11.59 8.55
CA ALA A 433 -0.62 -10.92 7.34
C ALA A 433 0.45 -9.85 7.60
N THR A 434 1.35 -9.65 6.62
CA THR A 434 2.20 -8.46 6.60
C THR A 434 1.40 -7.28 6.03
N ASP A 435 1.75 -6.04 6.40
CA ASP A 435 1.08 -4.84 5.90
C ASP A 435 1.16 -4.74 4.37
N GLU A 436 2.26 -5.16 3.77
CA GLU A 436 2.45 -5.25 2.32
C GLU A 436 1.47 -6.21 1.64
N ALA A 437 1.32 -7.41 2.19
CA ALA A 437 0.38 -8.41 1.68
C ALA A 437 -1.08 -8.00 1.92
N ALA A 438 -1.31 -7.12 2.89
CA ALA A 438 -2.65 -6.65 3.27
C ALA A 438 -3.22 -5.58 2.32
N LYS A 439 -2.39 -4.93 1.50
CA LYS A 439 -2.87 -4.00 0.49
C LYS A 439 -3.83 -4.75 -0.46
N GLY A 440 -5.00 -4.19 -0.64
CA GLY A 440 -6.04 -4.79 -1.48
C GLY A 440 -6.83 -5.97 -0.90
N LEU A 441 -6.63 -6.33 0.38
CA LEU A 441 -7.51 -7.29 1.03
C LEU A 441 -8.93 -6.71 1.15
N ASP A 442 -9.91 -7.45 0.61
CA ASP A 442 -11.32 -7.11 0.83
C ASP A 442 -11.70 -7.36 2.29
N GLN A 443 -11.77 -6.28 3.05
CA GLN A 443 -12.10 -6.31 4.48
C GLN A 443 -13.60 -6.38 4.75
N SER A 444 -14.45 -6.39 3.72
CA SER A 444 -15.90 -6.38 3.86
C SER A 444 -16.45 -7.61 4.59
N VAL A 445 -15.74 -8.72 4.54
CA VAL A 445 -16.11 -10.00 5.17
C VAL A 445 -15.69 -10.08 6.65
N LEU A 446 -14.95 -9.10 7.16
CA LEU A 446 -14.30 -9.19 8.46
C LEU A 446 -14.95 -8.32 9.51
N LYS A 447 -15.29 -8.91 10.65
CA LYS A 447 -15.79 -8.18 11.82
C LYS A 447 -14.71 -7.90 12.88
N MET A 448 -13.53 -8.47 12.76
CA MET A 448 -12.42 -8.24 13.66
C MET A 448 -11.08 -8.22 12.91
N TYR A 449 -10.32 -7.16 13.08
CA TYR A 449 -8.90 -7.14 12.73
C TYR A 449 -8.11 -6.51 13.89
N SER A 450 -6.89 -6.97 14.09
CA SER A 450 -5.96 -6.39 15.04
C SER A 450 -4.67 -6.01 14.34
N ARG A 451 -4.17 -4.81 14.59
CA ARG A 451 -2.86 -4.37 14.17
C ARG A 451 -1.94 -4.39 15.39
N LEU A 452 -0.92 -5.21 15.33
CA LEU A 452 0.14 -5.22 16.35
C LEU A 452 1.10 -4.06 16.05
N GLN A 453 0.61 -2.82 16.23
CA GLN A 453 1.47 -1.64 16.09
C GLN A 453 2.31 -1.40 17.34
N THR A 454 3.48 -0.83 17.10
CA THR A 454 4.32 -0.22 18.10
C THR A 454 3.58 0.93 18.78
N ALA A 455 3.36 0.86 20.06
CA ALA A 455 3.01 2.04 20.82
C ALA A 455 4.22 2.98 20.80
N SER A 456 4.02 4.18 20.29
CA SER A 456 5.01 5.27 20.24
C SER A 456 5.38 5.84 21.63
N GLN A 457 5.22 5.08 22.70
CA GLN A 457 5.52 5.52 24.06
C GLN A 457 7.01 5.50 24.44
N LEU A 458 7.90 5.10 23.51
CA LEU A 458 9.35 5.21 23.72
C LEU A 458 9.94 6.55 23.25
N VAL A 459 9.11 7.47 22.75
CA VAL A 459 9.49 8.86 22.57
C VAL A 459 9.09 9.65 23.81
N SER A 460 9.76 9.42 24.89
CA SER A 460 9.73 10.21 26.11
C SER A 460 11.16 10.54 26.52
N PRO A 461 11.46 11.61 27.07
CA PRO A 461 11.36 13.05 26.81
C PRO A 461 12.72 13.65 26.43
N ILE A 462 13.20 13.40 25.21
CA ILE A 462 14.48 14.02 24.75
C ILE A 462 14.20 15.18 23.75
N CYS A 463 12.95 15.54 23.55
CA CYS A 463 12.58 16.70 22.72
C CYS A 463 12.02 17.85 23.56
N THR A 464 12.69 18.20 24.69
CA THR A 464 12.60 19.52 25.28
C THR A 464 14.02 20.00 25.51
N HIS A 465 14.59 20.54 24.44
CA HIS A 465 15.46 21.75 24.48
C HIS A 465 15.77 22.15 23.05
#